data_3c2703f66dd728a6d8a3167e9ca519aa
#
_entry.id   3c2703f66dd728a6d8a3167e9ca519aa
#
_cell.length_a   1.000
_cell.length_b   1.000
_cell.length_c   1.000
_cell.angle_alpha   90.00
_cell.angle_beta   90.00
_cell.angle_gamma   90.00
#
_symmetry.space_group_name_H-M   'P 1'
#
loop_
_entity.id
_entity.type
_entity.pdbx_description
1 polymer ?
#
loop_
_entity_poly.entity_id
_entity_poly.type
_entity_poly.pdbx_seq_one_letter_code
_entity_poly.pdbx_strand_id
1 'polypeptide(L)'
;IMTKMQAIGDKVIYLNELRGEMVVPTATAPTELYNLYNYDDDLSGNSYADPSGFYEVINACNDYLRKLKTYEEKNSINESHYKALVSSTLRVKAWMFMTIAKIYGEVAWVDKPMTSLRDLSQFDILNLDETMVACKNLLDIGYDNIDGTYETAWKDWVDPDTELANSEYRRWDMMTPPYYALYAEICLWLGRYQQCVNLILNKMN
;
A
#
# COMPACT_ATOMS: atom_id res chain seq x y z
N ILE A 1 3.94 -9.19 -6.50
CA ILE A 1 3.61 -8.22 -5.45
C ILE A 1 3.67 -8.88 -4.08
N MET A 2 2.83 -9.87 -3.79
CA MET A 2 2.71 -10.50 -2.46
C MET A 2 4.03 -11.01 -1.89
N THR A 3 4.84 -11.72 -2.67
CA THR A 3 6.16 -12.20 -2.23
C THR A 3 7.07 -11.05 -1.78
N LYS A 4 7.01 -9.90 -2.47
CA LYS A 4 7.77 -8.70 -2.08
C LYS A 4 7.20 -8.04 -0.82
N MET A 5 5.88 -8.01 -0.65
CA MET A 5 5.25 -7.55 0.59
C MET A 5 5.64 -8.42 1.79
N GLN A 6 5.67 -9.74 1.63
CA GLN A 6 6.12 -10.65 2.68
C GLN A 6 7.58 -10.39 3.07
N ALA A 7 8.44 -10.09 2.10
CA ALA A 7 9.85 -9.81 2.34
C ALA A 7 10.12 -8.54 3.17
N ILE A 8 9.16 -7.62 3.22
CA ILE A 8 9.26 -6.37 4.01
C ILE A 8 8.40 -6.37 5.27
N GLY A 9 7.69 -7.47 5.55
CA GLY A 9 6.77 -7.54 6.69
C GLY A 9 7.44 -7.19 8.01
N ASP A 10 8.61 -7.74 8.27
CA ASP A 10 9.39 -7.46 9.47
C ASP A 10 9.83 -5.98 9.53
N LYS A 11 10.21 -5.37 8.40
CA LYS A 11 10.59 -3.96 8.34
C LYS A 11 9.43 -3.04 8.74
N VAL A 12 8.22 -3.34 8.29
CA VAL A 12 7.02 -2.57 8.66
C VAL A 12 6.84 -2.58 10.17
N ILE A 13 7.01 -3.75 10.82
CA ILE A 13 6.90 -3.89 12.27
C ILE A 13 8.03 -3.12 12.97
N TYR A 14 9.28 -3.36 12.60
CA TYR A 14 10.41 -2.70 13.27
C TYR A 14 10.37 -1.19 13.15
N LEU A 15 10.09 -0.65 11.97
CA LEU A 15 10.09 0.79 11.74
C LEU A 15 8.91 1.52 12.39
N ASN A 16 7.77 0.84 12.59
CA ASN A 16 6.62 1.43 13.28
C ASN A 16 6.65 1.13 14.79
N GLU A 17 6.74 -0.15 15.17
CA GLU A 17 6.47 -0.59 16.53
C GLU A 17 7.65 -0.37 17.49
N LEU A 18 8.91 -0.47 17.02
CA LEU A 18 10.06 -0.12 17.85
C LEU A 18 10.08 1.37 18.18
N ARG A 19 9.82 2.22 17.18
CA ARG A 19 9.75 3.68 17.38
C ARG A 19 8.46 4.12 18.06
N GLY A 20 7.41 3.31 18.00
CA GLY A 20 6.16 3.50 18.73
C GLY A 20 6.17 2.99 20.16
N GLU A 21 7.30 2.47 20.65
CA GLU A 21 7.46 1.87 21.99
C GLU A 21 6.54 0.68 22.28
N MET A 22 5.94 0.09 21.24
CA MET A 22 5.07 -1.09 21.38
C MET A 22 5.86 -2.38 21.54
N VAL A 23 7.11 -2.39 21.08
CA VAL A 23 8.05 -3.49 21.24
C VAL A 23 9.43 -2.96 21.68
N VAL A 24 10.20 -3.79 22.38
CA VAL A 24 11.52 -3.45 22.91
C VAL A 24 12.54 -4.46 22.40
N PRO A 25 13.73 -4.03 21.94
CA PRO A 25 14.79 -4.95 21.55
C PRO A 25 15.23 -5.82 22.72
N THR A 26 15.45 -7.09 22.48
CA THR A 26 16.02 -8.00 23.49
C THR A 26 17.52 -7.74 23.68
N ALA A 27 18.09 -8.16 24.81
CA ALA A 27 19.53 -7.98 25.10
C ALA A 27 20.48 -8.57 24.01
N THR A 28 19.97 -9.44 23.15
CA THR A 28 20.72 -10.07 22.05
C THR A 28 20.37 -9.48 20.69
N ALA A 29 19.55 -8.43 20.62
CA ALA A 29 19.18 -7.80 19.36
C ALA A 29 20.40 -7.13 18.70
N PRO A 30 20.46 -7.06 17.36
CA PRO A 30 21.51 -6.31 16.66
C PRO A 30 21.52 -4.82 17.04
N THR A 31 22.70 -4.21 16.99
CA THR A 31 22.87 -2.77 17.31
C THR A 31 21.98 -1.88 16.46
N GLU A 32 21.76 -2.24 15.20
CA GLU A 32 20.91 -1.51 14.27
C GLU A 32 19.46 -1.40 14.75
N LEU A 33 18.92 -2.41 15.43
CA LEU A 33 17.58 -2.34 16.03
C LEU A 33 17.55 -1.44 17.27
N TYR A 34 18.64 -1.43 18.06
CA TYR A 34 18.77 -0.48 19.17
C TYR A 34 18.85 0.97 18.67
N ASN A 35 19.55 1.22 17.56
CA ASN A 35 19.63 2.55 16.97
C ASN A 35 18.23 3.05 16.55
N LEU A 36 17.40 2.18 15.96
CA LEU A 36 16.00 2.50 15.66
C LEU A 36 15.19 2.79 16.92
N TYR A 37 15.30 1.94 17.93
CA TYR A 37 14.58 2.07 19.20
C TYR A 37 14.97 3.35 19.97
N ASN A 38 16.24 3.73 19.94
CA ASN A 38 16.76 4.91 20.61
C ASN A 38 16.60 6.21 19.80
N TYR A 39 15.90 6.16 18.65
CA TYR A 39 15.71 7.32 17.77
C TYR A 39 17.01 7.95 17.28
N ASP A 40 18.00 7.10 16.95
CA ASP A 40 19.27 7.58 16.44
C ASP A 40 19.08 8.43 15.19
N ASP A 41 19.71 9.62 15.15
CA ASP A 41 19.53 10.59 14.05
C ASP A 41 20.20 10.11 12.75
N ASP A 42 21.29 9.35 12.86
CA ASP A 42 22.00 8.78 11.71
C ASP A 42 21.68 7.29 11.55
N LEU A 43 20.75 7.01 10.65
CA LEU A 43 20.40 5.65 10.23
C LEU A 43 21.06 5.26 8.91
N SER A 44 22.05 6.02 8.43
CA SER A 44 22.80 5.69 7.21
C SER A 44 23.51 4.35 7.37
N GLY A 45 23.30 3.45 6.40
CA GLY A 45 23.82 2.08 6.46
C GLY A 45 23.06 1.11 7.36
N ASN A 46 22.03 1.55 8.08
CA ASN A 46 21.16 0.66 8.84
C ASN A 46 20.26 -0.15 7.89
N SER A 47 20.48 -1.46 7.82
CA SER A 47 19.76 -2.33 6.89
C SER A 47 18.25 -2.43 7.18
N TYR A 48 17.83 -2.22 8.42
CA TYR A 48 16.41 -2.19 8.80
C TYR A 48 15.72 -0.89 8.39
N ALA A 49 16.48 0.21 8.25
CA ALA A 49 15.97 1.51 7.83
C ALA A 49 16.02 1.73 6.30
N ASP A 50 16.53 0.78 5.53
CA ASP A 50 16.61 0.88 4.07
C ASP A 50 15.21 0.83 3.43
N PRO A 51 14.77 1.89 2.68
CA PRO A 51 13.45 1.95 2.07
C PRO A 51 13.29 1.14 0.78
N SER A 52 14.36 0.56 0.24
CA SER A 52 14.39 -0.07 -1.09
C SER A 52 13.30 -1.13 -1.26
N GLY A 53 13.05 -1.95 -0.24
CA GLY A 53 12.03 -2.99 -0.29
C GLY A 53 10.61 -2.47 -0.52
N PHE A 54 10.26 -1.31 0.03
CA PHE A 54 8.97 -0.67 -0.20
C PHE A 54 8.83 -0.22 -1.67
N TYR A 55 9.88 0.38 -2.23
CA TYR A 55 9.90 0.78 -3.63
C TYR A 55 9.89 -0.41 -4.59
N GLU A 56 10.46 -1.55 -4.20
CA GLU A 56 10.32 -2.79 -4.98
C GLU A 56 8.87 -3.26 -5.08
N VAL A 57 8.07 -3.13 -4.01
CA VAL A 57 6.64 -3.43 -4.04
C VAL A 57 5.91 -2.44 -4.96
N ILE A 58 6.17 -1.14 -4.80
CA ILE A 58 5.58 -0.09 -5.64
C ILE A 58 5.89 -0.33 -7.12
N ASN A 59 7.14 -0.63 -7.46
CA ASN A 59 7.54 -0.90 -8.83
C ASN A 59 6.85 -2.15 -9.40
N ALA A 60 6.69 -3.20 -8.58
CA ALA A 60 5.95 -4.39 -8.98
C ALA A 60 4.45 -4.08 -9.21
N CYS A 61 3.84 -3.17 -8.42
CA CYS A 61 2.49 -2.69 -8.67
C CYS A 61 2.38 -1.93 -10.00
N ASN A 62 3.33 -1.02 -10.28
CA ASN A 62 3.36 -0.27 -11.51
C ASN A 62 3.50 -1.17 -12.76
N ASP A 63 4.41 -2.15 -12.70
CA ASP A 63 4.57 -3.13 -13.80
C ASP A 63 3.32 -3.98 -13.99
N TYR A 64 2.67 -4.38 -12.91
CA TYR A 64 1.45 -5.16 -12.96
C TYR A 64 0.28 -4.35 -13.55
N LEU A 65 0.08 -3.11 -13.13
CA LEU A 65 -0.94 -2.21 -13.70
C LEU A 65 -0.72 -1.98 -15.20
N ARG A 66 0.52 -1.78 -15.62
CA ARG A 66 0.87 -1.65 -17.03
C ARG A 66 0.50 -2.90 -17.83
N LYS A 67 0.77 -4.08 -17.29
CA LYS A 67 0.41 -5.37 -17.92
C LYS A 67 -1.09 -5.58 -17.96
N LEU A 68 -1.81 -5.27 -16.87
CA LEU A 68 -3.27 -5.35 -16.84
C LEU A 68 -3.90 -4.50 -17.93
N LYS A 69 -3.43 -3.27 -18.13
CA LYS A 69 -3.89 -2.41 -19.21
C LYS A 69 -3.69 -3.04 -20.59
N THR A 70 -2.56 -3.70 -20.82
CA THR A 70 -2.31 -4.42 -22.07
C THR A 70 -3.29 -5.59 -22.28
N TYR A 71 -3.70 -6.28 -21.22
CA TYR A 71 -4.70 -7.36 -21.31
C TYR A 71 -6.10 -6.81 -21.58
N GLU A 72 -6.44 -5.69 -20.97
CA GLU A 72 -7.70 -4.99 -21.21
C GLU A 72 -7.81 -4.52 -22.66
N GLU A 73 -6.78 -3.81 -23.18
CA GLU A 73 -6.72 -3.34 -24.57
C GLU A 73 -6.83 -4.48 -25.61
N LYS A 74 -6.39 -5.68 -25.25
CA LYS A 74 -6.50 -6.89 -26.09
C LYS A 74 -7.81 -7.67 -25.89
N ASN A 75 -8.73 -7.18 -25.07
CA ASN A 75 -9.93 -7.90 -24.66
C ASN A 75 -9.63 -9.31 -24.09
N SER A 76 -8.48 -9.47 -23.42
CA SER A 76 -8.01 -10.74 -22.88
C SER A 76 -8.38 -10.93 -21.39
N ILE A 77 -9.06 -9.96 -20.81
CA ILE A 77 -9.55 -9.98 -19.44
C ILE A 77 -10.98 -9.41 -19.40
N ASN A 78 -11.82 -9.96 -18.56
CA ASN A 78 -13.16 -9.44 -18.30
C ASN A 78 -13.05 -8.08 -17.57
N GLU A 79 -13.94 -7.14 -17.90
CA GLU A 79 -13.95 -5.78 -17.34
C GLU A 79 -14.05 -5.78 -15.80
N SER A 80 -14.93 -6.62 -15.24
CA SER A 80 -15.09 -6.73 -13.79
C SER A 80 -13.79 -7.22 -13.11
N HIS A 81 -13.16 -8.24 -13.69
CA HIS A 81 -11.86 -8.74 -13.19
C HIS A 81 -10.75 -7.68 -13.32
N TYR A 82 -10.70 -6.97 -14.43
CA TYR A 82 -9.77 -5.88 -14.64
C TYR A 82 -9.90 -4.80 -13.55
N LYS A 83 -11.13 -4.31 -13.35
CA LYS A 83 -11.44 -3.29 -12.33
C LYS A 83 -11.04 -3.76 -10.92
N ALA A 84 -11.38 -5.00 -10.55
CA ALA A 84 -11.04 -5.57 -9.24
C ALA A 84 -9.52 -5.68 -9.02
N LEU A 85 -8.76 -6.12 -10.02
CA LEU A 85 -7.31 -6.25 -9.95
C LEU A 85 -6.61 -4.89 -9.93
N VAL A 86 -7.10 -3.92 -10.68
CA VAL A 86 -6.60 -2.53 -10.63
C VAL A 86 -6.83 -1.96 -9.23
N SER A 87 -8.04 -2.05 -8.71
CA SER A 87 -8.39 -1.52 -7.39
C SER A 87 -7.55 -2.13 -6.27
N SER A 88 -7.41 -3.45 -6.22
CA SER A 88 -6.59 -4.13 -5.22
C SER A 88 -5.11 -3.77 -5.32
N THR A 89 -4.59 -3.58 -6.53
CA THR A 89 -3.21 -3.16 -6.75
C THR A 89 -2.98 -1.72 -6.31
N LEU A 90 -3.92 -0.81 -6.58
CA LEU A 90 -3.85 0.58 -6.14
C LEU A 90 -3.90 0.70 -4.61
N ARG A 91 -4.66 -0.16 -3.92
CA ARG A 91 -4.65 -0.22 -2.45
C ARG A 91 -3.28 -0.59 -1.90
N VAL A 92 -2.65 -1.63 -2.43
CA VAL A 92 -1.29 -2.01 -2.03
C VAL A 92 -0.30 -0.88 -2.29
N LYS A 93 -0.38 -0.26 -3.46
CA LYS A 93 0.49 0.86 -3.83
C LYS A 93 0.31 2.06 -2.88
N ALA A 94 -0.93 2.44 -2.59
CA ALA A 94 -1.24 3.52 -1.65
C ALA A 94 -0.72 3.21 -0.25
N TRP A 95 -0.94 1.99 0.25
CA TRP A 95 -0.43 1.56 1.55
C TRP A 95 1.09 1.65 1.64
N MET A 96 1.82 1.25 0.60
CA MET A 96 3.29 1.36 0.58
C MET A 96 3.75 2.82 0.64
N PHE A 97 3.16 3.71 -0.15
CA PHE A 97 3.49 5.12 -0.11
C PHE A 97 3.15 5.77 1.24
N MET A 98 2.00 5.47 1.81
CA MET A 98 1.61 5.93 3.15
C MET A 98 2.61 5.45 4.21
N THR A 99 3.05 4.18 4.11
CA THR A 99 4.02 3.63 5.04
C THR A 99 5.37 4.34 4.95
N ILE A 100 5.89 4.56 3.72
CA ILE A 100 7.13 5.32 3.52
C ILE A 100 6.98 6.75 4.08
N ALA A 101 5.90 7.44 3.75
CA ALA A 101 5.67 8.82 4.21
C ALA A 101 5.62 8.93 5.74
N LYS A 102 4.97 7.99 6.41
CA LYS A 102 4.89 7.95 7.88
C LYS A 102 6.25 7.68 8.53
N ILE A 103 7.10 6.88 7.91
CA ILE A 103 8.40 6.48 8.46
C ILE A 103 9.49 7.52 8.16
N TYR A 104 9.54 8.01 6.91
CA TYR A 104 10.65 8.82 6.42
C TYR A 104 10.29 10.31 6.21
N GLY A 105 9.02 10.65 6.24
CA GLY A 105 8.53 12.03 6.06
C GLY A 105 8.39 12.47 4.60
N GLU A 106 9.28 11.99 3.73
CA GLU A 106 9.30 12.32 2.31
C GLU A 106 9.28 11.07 1.44
N VAL A 107 8.70 11.17 0.24
CA VAL A 107 8.50 10.05 -0.68
C VAL A 107 8.84 10.46 -2.11
N ALA A 108 9.66 9.68 -2.80
CA ALA A 108 9.75 9.75 -4.26
C ALA A 108 8.49 9.13 -4.86
N TRP A 109 7.66 9.94 -5.53
CA TRP A 109 6.39 9.49 -6.08
C TRP A 109 6.56 8.70 -7.38
N VAL A 110 6.83 7.41 -7.25
CA VAL A 110 7.07 6.51 -8.39
C VAL A 110 5.74 6.06 -8.99
N ASP A 111 5.26 6.78 -10.00
CA ASP A 111 3.97 6.55 -10.65
C ASP A 111 4.02 5.54 -11.82
N LYS A 112 5.21 5.26 -12.36
CA LYS A 112 5.44 4.36 -13.49
C LYS A 112 6.55 3.34 -13.20
N PRO A 113 6.63 2.21 -13.95
CA PRO A 113 7.68 1.21 -13.75
C PRO A 113 9.07 1.80 -13.95
N MET A 114 9.96 1.56 -12.99
CA MET A 114 11.38 1.88 -13.08
C MET A 114 12.17 0.70 -13.60
N THR A 115 13.13 0.95 -14.47
CA THR A 115 14.10 -0.02 -14.97
C THR A 115 15.49 0.15 -14.35
N SER A 116 15.75 1.31 -13.75
CA SER A 116 17.02 1.67 -13.12
C SER A 116 16.80 2.64 -11.94
N LEU A 117 17.67 2.57 -10.93
CA LEU A 117 17.69 3.54 -9.83
C LEU A 117 18.00 4.96 -10.29
N ARG A 118 18.63 5.14 -11.46
CA ARG A 118 18.84 6.46 -12.07
C ARG A 118 17.54 7.14 -12.46
N ASP A 119 16.47 6.37 -12.59
CA ASP A 119 15.14 6.90 -12.92
C ASP A 119 14.50 7.65 -11.74
N LEU A 120 15.01 7.48 -10.51
CA LEU A 120 14.48 8.15 -9.31
C LEU A 120 14.52 9.67 -9.40
N SER A 121 15.55 10.24 -10.04
CA SER A 121 15.66 11.71 -10.22
C SER A 121 14.58 12.32 -11.11
N GLN A 122 13.76 11.50 -11.76
CA GLN A 122 12.65 11.93 -12.63
C GLN A 122 11.31 12.02 -11.89
N PHE A 123 11.27 11.61 -10.62
CA PHE A 123 10.05 11.58 -9.82
C PHE A 123 10.02 12.75 -8.84
N ASP A 124 8.83 13.29 -8.63
CA ASP A 124 8.60 14.32 -7.63
C ASP A 124 8.82 13.75 -6.24
N ILE A 125 9.35 14.57 -5.35
CA ILE A 125 9.44 14.28 -3.93
C ILE A 125 8.24 14.92 -3.25
N LEU A 126 7.42 14.12 -2.61
CA LEU A 126 6.23 14.56 -1.88
C LEU A 126 6.48 14.48 -0.38
N ASN A 127 6.04 15.48 0.36
CA ASN A 127 5.96 15.42 1.82
C ASN A 127 4.79 14.53 2.29
N LEU A 128 4.63 14.39 3.62
CA LEU A 128 3.60 13.53 4.21
C LEU A 128 2.19 13.92 3.75
N ASP A 129 1.82 15.20 3.83
CA ASP A 129 0.48 15.67 3.48
C ASP A 129 0.19 15.49 1.98
N GLU A 130 1.14 15.88 1.13
CA GLU A 130 1.05 15.69 -0.31
C GLU A 130 0.92 14.21 -0.68
N THR A 131 1.67 13.34 0.00
CA THR A 131 1.59 11.88 -0.17
C THR A 131 0.22 11.36 0.22
N MET A 132 -0.35 11.81 1.35
CA MET A 132 -1.70 11.40 1.76
C MET A 132 -2.77 11.83 0.75
N VAL A 133 -2.67 13.04 0.20
CA VAL A 133 -3.55 13.51 -0.88
C VAL A 133 -3.39 12.66 -2.14
N ALA A 134 -2.16 12.36 -2.54
CA ALA A 134 -1.89 11.53 -3.71
C ALA A 134 -2.38 10.09 -3.53
N CYS A 135 -2.21 9.51 -2.34
CA CYS A 135 -2.76 8.19 -1.98
C CYS A 135 -4.29 8.17 -2.02
N LYS A 136 -4.94 9.24 -1.52
CA LYS A 136 -6.39 9.39 -1.66
C LYS A 136 -6.82 9.34 -3.12
N ASN A 137 -6.13 10.07 -3.98
CA ASN A 137 -6.44 10.08 -5.42
C ASN A 137 -6.25 8.69 -6.06
N LEU A 138 -5.24 7.92 -5.66
CA LEU A 138 -5.10 6.52 -6.10
C LEU A 138 -6.30 5.66 -5.69
N LEU A 139 -6.79 5.83 -4.47
CA LEU A 139 -7.96 5.09 -3.98
C LEU A 139 -9.23 5.53 -4.71
N ASP A 140 -9.40 6.83 -4.97
CA ASP A 140 -10.54 7.36 -5.73
C ASP A 140 -10.56 6.82 -7.17
N ILE A 141 -9.42 6.75 -7.86
CA ILE A 141 -9.31 6.12 -9.18
C ILE A 141 -9.73 4.64 -9.13
N GLY A 142 -9.26 3.91 -8.12
CA GLY A 142 -9.67 2.53 -7.90
C GLY A 142 -11.17 2.37 -7.68
N TYR A 143 -11.76 3.30 -6.92
CA TYR A 143 -13.19 3.33 -6.65
C TYR A 143 -14.02 3.67 -7.90
N ASP A 144 -13.64 4.70 -8.64
CA ASP A 144 -14.34 5.11 -9.86
C ASP A 144 -14.27 4.04 -10.95
N ASN A 145 -13.16 3.32 -11.07
CA ASN A 145 -13.03 2.21 -12.02
C ASN A 145 -13.94 1.01 -11.74
N ILE A 146 -14.56 0.97 -10.56
CA ILE A 146 -15.54 -0.06 -10.18
C ILE A 146 -16.97 0.48 -10.06
N ASP A 147 -17.28 1.50 -10.86
CA ASP A 147 -18.62 2.12 -10.97
C ASP A 147 -19.19 2.61 -9.63
N GLY A 148 -18.33 3.17 -8.78
CA GLY A 148 -18.72 3.73 -7.50
C GLY A 148 -18.98 2.70 -6.39
N THR A 149 -18.79 1.41 -6.64
CA THR A 149 -18.99 0.35 -5.65
C THR A 149 -17.81 -0.62 -5.61
N TYR A 150 -16.77 -0.21 -4.91
CA TYR A 150 -15.59 -1.04 -4.71
C TYR A 150 -15.90 -2.47 -4.23
N GLU A 151 -16.82 -2.60 -3.29
CA GLU A 151 -17.27 -3.88 -2.76
C GLU A 151 -18.02 -4.72 -3.78
N THR A 152 -18.76 -4.08 -4.69
CA THR A 152 -19.51 -4.77 -5.74
C THR A 152 -18.59 -5.40 -6.78
N ALA A 153 -17.56 -4.68 -7.25
CA ALA A 153 -16.61 -5.25 -8.19
C ALA A 153 -15.83 -6.43 -7.60
N TRP A 154 -15.50 -6.36 -6.31
CA TRP A 154 -14.87 -7.48 -5.61
C TRP A 154 -15.82 -8.66 -5.44
N LYS A 155 -17.10 -8.42 -5.08
CA LYS A 155 -18.12 -9.45 -4.96
C LYS A 155 -18.47 -10.11 -6.30
N ASP A 156 -18.51 -9.32 -7.39
CA ASP A 156 -18.77 -9.82 -8.72
C ASP A 156 -17.64 -10.72 -9.26
N TRP A 157 -16.42 -10.50 -8.77
CA TRP A 157 -15.30 -11.37 -9.09
C TRP A 157 -15.29 -12.67 -8.30
N VAL A 158 -15.76 -12.63 -7.07
CA VAL A 158 -15.96 -13.79 -6.21
C VAL A 158 -17.38 -14.27 -6.41
N ASP A 159 -17.60 -15.17 -7.37
CA ASP A 159 -18.90 -15.79 -7.60
C ASP A 159 -19.40 -16.43 -6.29
N PRO A 160 -20.50 -15.94 -5.70
CA PRO A 160 -21.00 -16.46 -4.43
C PRO A 160 -21.48 -17.91 -4.53
N ASP A 161 -21.73 -18.44 -5.72
CA ASP A 161 -22.24 -19.78 -5.94
C ASP A 161 -21.15 -20.83 -6.19
N THR A 162 -19.90 -20.41 -6.38
CA THR A 162 -18.75 -21.31 -6.53
C THR A 162 -17.79 -21.20 -5.34
N GLU A 163 -17.99 -22.04 -4.32
CA GLU A 163 -17.18 -22.08 -3.11
C GLU A 163 -15.65 -22.21 -3.36
N LEU A 164 -15.23 -22.81 -4.47
CA LEU A 164 -13.83 -22.98 -4.83
C LEU A 164 -13.16 -21.67 -5.28
N ALA A 165 -13.84 -20.89 -6.11
CA ALA A 165 -13.39 -19.54 -6.48
C ALA A 165 -13.30 -18.64 -5.24
N ASN A 166 -14.29 -18.72 -4.35
CA ASN A 166 -14.35 -17.98 -3.09
C ASN A 166 -13.15 -18.19 -2.17
N SER A 167 -12.58 -19.40 -2.07
CA SER A 167 -11.47 -19.65 -1.12
C SER A 167 -10.14 -19.05 -1.57
N GLU A 168 -9.90 -18.98 -2.88
CA GLU A 168 -8.65 -18.47 -3.44
C GLU A 168 -8.64 -16.93 -3.49
N TYR A 169 -9.76 -16.32 -3.83
CA TYR A 169 -9.91 -14.87 -3.89
C TYR A 169 -10.09 -14.21 -2.53
N ARG A 170 -10.73 -14.87 -1.57
CA ARG A 170 -10.73 -14.42 -0.16
C ARG A 170 -9.33 -14.31 0.41
N ARG A 171 -8.41 -15.22 0.06
CA ARG A 171 -7.01 -15.12 0.47
C ARG A 171 -6.35 -13.86 -0.09
N TRP A 172 -6.64 -13.53 -1.33
CA TRP A 172 -6.11 -12.34 -1.99
C TRP A 172 -6.65 -11.06 -1.34
N ASP A 173 -7.94 -10.97 -1.08
CA ASP A 173 -8.56 -9.83 -0.40
C ASP A 173 -8.03 -9.67 1.03
N MET A 174 -7.85 -10.77 1.76
CA MET A 174 -7.24 -10.75 3.10
C MET A 174 -5.78 -10.30 3.10
N MET A 175 -5.08 -10.40 1.97
CA MET A 175 -3.68 -9.96 1.82
C MET A 175 -3.55 -8.51 1.37
N THR A 176 -4.64 -7.89 0.91
CA THR A 176 -4.64 -6.49 0.49
C THR A 176 -5.26 -5.61 1.57
N PRO A 177 -4.71 -4.42 1.83
CA PRO A 177 -5.29 -3.53 2.82
C PRO A 177 -6.73 -3.15 2.46
N PRO A 178 -7.68 -3.17 3.42
CA PRO A 178 -9.06 -2.81 3.16
C PRO A 178 -9.19 -1.36 2.70
N TYR A 179 -10.00 -1.10 1.67
CA TYR A 179 -10.20 0.23 1.11
C TYR A 179 -10.59 1.27 2.16
N TYR A 180 -11.64 0.98 2.91
CA TYR A 180 -12.16 1.93 3.90
C TYR A 180 -11.21 2.18 5.07
N ALA A 181 -10.40 1.18 5.46
CA ALA A 181 -9.38 1.36 6.48
C ALA A 181 -8.29 2.33 6.01
N LEU A 182 -7.77 2.15 4.79
CA LEU A 182 -6.80 3.08 4.21
C LEU A 182 -7.38 4.49 4.07
N TYR A 183 -8.62 4.59 3.60
CA TYR A 183 -9.27 5.88 3.39
C TYR A 183 -9.51 6.60 4.73
N ALA A 184 -9.95 5.88 5.77
CA ALA A 184 -10.10 6.42 7.11
C ALA A 184 -8.78 6.90 7.71
N GLU A 185 -7.71 6.14 7.52
CA GLU A 185 -6.36 6.53 7.96
C GLU A 185 -5.87 7.79 7.23
N ILE A 186 -6.06 7.90 5.91
CA ILE A 186 -5.75 9.11 5.15
C ILE A 186 -6.55 10.32 5.68
N CYS A 187 -7.85 10.14 5.95
CA CYS A 187 -8.67 11.20 6.51
C CYS A 187 -8.16 11.65 7.89
N LEU A 188 -7.69 10.72 8.71
CA LEU A 188 -7.09 11.02 10.01
C LEU A 188 -5.84 11.89 9.87
N TRP A 189 -4.92 11.51 9.00
CA TRP A 189 -3.68 12.28 8.75
C TRP A 189 -3.94 13.66 8.15
N LEU A 190 -4.95 13.79 7.30
CA LEU A 190 -5.36 15.08 6.71
C LEU A 190 -6.24 15.93 7.62
N GLY A 191 -6.45 15.56 8.89
CA GLY A 191 -7.29 16.29 9.84
C GLY A 191 -8.79 16.24 9.52
N ARG A 192 -9.23 15.34 8.64
CA ARG A 192 -10.65 15.19 8.24
C ARG A 192 -11.39 14.24 9.19
N TYR A 193 -11.36 14.53 10.48
CA TYR A 193 -11.83 13.64 11.54
C TYR A 193 -13.29 13.21 11.40
N GLN A 194 -14.19 14.13 11.00
CA GLN A 194 -15.60 13.77 10.80
C GLN A 194 -15.79 12.75 9.67
N GLN A 195 -15.03 12.89 8.60
CA GLN A 195 -15.06 11.93 7.49
C GLN A 195 -14.51 10.59 7.91
N CYS A 196 -13.41 10.56 8.68
CA CYS A 196 -12.84 9.34 9.25
C CYS A 196 -13.88 8.60 10.13
N VAL A 197 -14.52 9.30 11.05
CA VAL A 197 -15.57 8.72 11.92
C VAL A 197 -16.74 8.17 11.09
N ASN A 198 -17.21 8.90 10.09
CA ASN A 198 -18.29 8.43 9.22
C ASN A 198 -17.93 7.16 8.43
N LEU A 199 -16.69 7.05 7.96
CA LEU A 199 -16.22 5.84 7.28
C LEU A 199 -16.20 4.63 8.23
N ILE A 200 -15.67 4.81 9.43
CA ILE A 200 -15.59 3.73 10.42
C ILE A 200 -16.99 3.25 10.82
N LEU A 201 -17.88 4.17 11.17
CA LEU A 201 -19.22 3.82 11.68
C LEU A 201 -20.15 3.25 10.60
N ASN A 202 -20.05 3.72 9.36
CA ASN A 202 -21.03 3.39 8.31
C ASN A 202 -20.55 2.36 7.30
N LYS A 203 -19.22 2.11 7.23
CA LYS A 203 -18.62 1.26 6.18
C LYS A 203 -17.77 0.11 6.72
N MET A 204 -17.34 0.16 7.98
CA MET A 204 -16.46 -0.86 8.57
C MET A 204 -17.18 -1.71 9.65
N ASN A 205 -18.45 -1.47 9.90
CA ASN A 205 -19.28 -2.25 10.82
C ASN A 205 -20.07 -3.34 10.10
#